data_9cae1c978c33e9a81ecb589b7b9bafcd
#
_entry.id   9cae1c978c33e9a81ecb589b7b9bafcd
#
_cell.length_a   1.000
_cell.length_b   1.000
_cell.length_c   1.000
_cell.angle_alpha   90.00
_cell.angle_beta   90.00
_cell.angle_gamma   90.00
#
_symmetry.space_group_name_H-M   'P 1'
#
loop_
_entity.id
_entity.type
_entity.pdbx_description
1 polymer ?
#
loop_
_entity_poly.entity_id
_entity_poly.type
_entity_poly.pdbx_seq_one_letter_code
_entity_poly.pdbx_strand_id
1 'polypeptide(L)'
;MKEKLKILTAIYMCFAFILIPFCWKISLIMLIAFLLIGFIGVCVLLLNKLYLKTNHWKNQFLFVKNFISNVGYRDNLVRNFEIVNLGSNPALFGFFYENINGQNWATGSQGFPMDFEILKYYHSYIKEGGYVLIPIMPFSSISNFLETCKNYWSDNYYMKFIKILDYSQAKKIKNFYKIQLKMRYPVFFNPKLIYFIFHDVLPDNRLLIADQNMQAAELEYDAKRWIKSWMKEFSVTKYEDFWGEKFIKFYESGVKNLSEMIDYCLYRNLKPVIITIPISSYLAKEFTSEFRQKMITDFIKMANVKNVKFLDYMFDERFSKPELFNGSFFLNLSGRKVFTNQVLKDLGL
;
A
#
# COMPACT_ATOMS: atom_id res chain seq x y z
N MET A 1 27.51 -5.39 15.15
CA MET A 1 26.88 -4.32 15.97
C MET A 1 27.70 -4.03 17.25
N LYS A 2 28.15 -5.03 18.01
CA LYS A 2 29.00 -4.85 19.21
C LYS A 2 30.34 -4.17 18.91
N GLU A 3 31.00 -4.47 17.80
CA GLU A 3 32.28 -3.84 17.44
C GLU A 3 32.17 -2.38 17.06
N LYS A 4 31.12 -2.01 16.28
CA LYS A 4 30.89 -0.60 15.93
C LYS A 4 30.59 0.27 17.16
N LEU A 5 29.91 -0.30 18.16
CA LEU A 5 29.66 0.41 19.42
C LEU A 5 30.95 0.58 20.22
N LYS A 6 31.86 -0.42 20.24
CA LYS A 6 33.18 -0.33 20.88
C LYS A 6 34.06 0.72 20.21
N ILE A 7 34.07 0.78 18.89
CA ILE A 7 34.83 1.78 18.13
C ILE A 7 34.29 3.19 18.41
N LEU A 8 32.95 3.38 18.43
CA LEU A 8 32.35 4.67 18.76
C LEU A 8 32.69 5.10 20.21
N THR A 9 32.66 4.18 21.15
CA THR A 9 33.02 4.44 22.55
C THR A 9 34.52 4.75 22.68
N ALA A 10 35.39 4.08 21.96
CA ALA A 10 36.83 4.36 21.96
C ALA A 10 37.14 5.74 21.35
N ILE A 11 36.52 6.10 20.23
CA ILE A 11 36.66 7.43 19.61
C ILE A 11 36.16 8.53 20.58
N TYR A 12 35.05 8.28 21.26
CA TYR A 12 34.47 9.19 22.25
C TYR A 12 35.42 9.40 23.45
N MET A 13 36.02 8.34 23.96
CA MET A 13 36.98 8.42 25.06
C MET A 13 38.27 9.12 24.65
N CYS A 14 38.82 8.89 23.45
CA CYS A 14 39.99 9.57 22.93
C CYS A 14 39.74 11.09 22.78
N PHE A 15 38.59 11.52 22.26
CA PHE A 15 38.24 12.92 22.17
C PHE A 15 38.10 13.59 23.55
N ALA A 16 37.53 12.90 24.55
CA ALA A 16 37.43 13.40 25.92
C ALA A 16 38.81 13.63 26.54
N PHE A 17 39.76 12.70 26.33
CA PHE A 17 41.13 12.82 26.85
C PHE A 17 41.97 13.94 26.21
N ILE A 18 41.74 14.26 24.93
CA ILE A 18 42.49 15.33 24.22
C ILE A 18 41.98 16.74 24.62
N LEU A 19 40.74 16.87 25.07
CA LEU A 19 40.17 18.17 25.47
C LEU A 19 40.48 18.57 26.92
N ILE A 20 40.95 17.66 27.77
CA ILE A 20 41.20 17.91 29.19
C ILE A 20 42.33 18.97 29.50
N PRO A 21 43.39 19.09 28.69
CA PRO A 21 44.50 19.99 29.07
C PRO A 21 44.33 21.47 28.71
N PHE A 22 43.35 21.85 27.85
CA PHE A 22 43.38 23.16 27.20
C PHE A 22 42.69 24.33 27.93
N CYS A 23 41.73 24.11 28.80
CA CYS A 23 41.13 25.15 29.65
C CYS A 23 40.28 24.53 30.77
N TRP A 24 40.75 24.45 31.99
CA TRP A 24 40.15 23.73 33.11
C TRP A 24 38.65 24.00 33.37
N LYS A 25 38.18 25.24 33.30
CA LYS A 25 36.74 25.55 33.51
C LYS A 25 35.87 25.33 32.26
N ILE A 26 36.38 25.67 31.10
CA ILE A 26 35.69 25.49 29.82
C ILE A 26 35.66 23.98 29.46
N SER A 27 36.72 23.25 29.77
CA SER A 27 36.80 21.82 29.55
C SER A 27 35.80 21.03 30.41
N LEU A 28 35.52 21.44 31.64
CA LEU A 28 34.54 20.78 32.50
C LEU A 28 33.08 20.96 31.97
N ILE A 29 32.73 22.19 31.57
CA ILE A 29 31.39 22.43 30.99
C ILE A 29 31.23 21.67 29.66
N MET A 30 32.24 21.70 28.79
CA MET A 30 32.24 20.95 27.55
C MET A 30 32.18 19.43 27.78
N LEU A 31 32.88 18.92 28.76
CA LEU A 31 32.85 17.50 29.15
C LEU A 31 31.43 17.11 29.62
N ILE A 32 30.81 17.92 30.49
CA ILE A 32 29.45 17.67 30.98
C ILE A 32 28.47 17.72 29.81
N ALA A 33 28.56 18.72 28.95
CA ALA A 33 27.70 18.82 27.76
C ALA A 33 27.86 17.60 26.82
N PHE A 34 29.11 17.15 26.61
CA PHE A 34 29.42 16.00 25.79
C PHE A 34 28.87 14.69 26.42
N LEU A 35 29.00 14.52 27.73
CA LEU A 35 28.42 13.37 28.45
C LEU A 35 26.87 13.39 28.38
N LEU A 36 26.26 14.58 28.52
CA LEU A 36 24.80 14.72 28.38
C LEU A 36 24.32 14.39 26.96
N ILE A 37 25.01 14.90 25.94
CA ILE A 37 24.67 14.57 24.54
C ILE A 37 24.83 13.06 24.29
N GLY A 38 25.92 12.46 24.79
CA GLY A 38 26.13 11.02 24.69
C GLY A 38 25.04 10.21 25.39
N PHE A 39 24.66 10.62 26.61
CA PHE A 39 23.58 10.01 27.37
C PHE A 39 22.23 10.11 26.66
N ILE A 40 21.88 11.31 26.16
CA ILE A 40 20.67 11.53 25.37
C ILE A 40 20.70 10.64 24.12
N GLY A 41 21.83 10.56 23.43
CA GLY A 41 22.00 9.69 22.26
C GLY A 41 21.73 8.23 22.57
N VAL A 42 22.27 7.71 23.69
CA VAL A 42 22.03 6.34 24.15
C VAL A 42 20.55 6.15 24.51
N CYS A 43 19.94 7.09 25.22
CA CYS A 43 18.51 7.01 25.54
C CYS A 43 17.63 6.96 24.26
N VAL A 44 17.92 7.82 23.29
CA VAL A 44 17.18 7.82 22.01
C VAL A 44 17.37 6.49 21.27
N LEU A 45 18.57 5.92 21.26
CA LEU A 45 18.82 4.62 20.63
C LEU A 45 18.07 3.48 21.35
N LEU A 46 18.01 3.50 22.67
CA LEU A 46 17.26 2.52 23.46
C LEU A 46 15.75 2.64 23.22
N LEU A 47 15.20 3.86 23.27
CA LEU A 47 13.79 4.15 22.97
C LEU A 47 13.45 3.73 21.54
N ASN A 48 14.34 4.02 20.59
CA ASN A 48 14.16 3.57 19.21
C ASN A 48 14.11 2.05 19.11
N LYS A 49 15.00 1.33 19.80
CA LYS A 49 15.01 -0.14 19.82
C LYS A 49 13.72 -0.72 20.45
N LEU A 50 13.21 -0.07 21.50
CA LEU A 50 11.93 -0.45 22.11
C LEU A 50 10.77 -0.21 21.15
N TYR A 51 10.70 0.96 20.54
CA TYR A 51 9.64 1.29 19.59
C TYR A 51 9.58 0.33 18.39
N LEU A 52 10.73 -0.06 17.84
CA LEU A 52 10.79 -1.03 16.73
C LEU A 52 10.25 -2.43 17.09
N LYS A 53 9.99 -2.71 18.37
CA LYS A 53 9.35 -3.96 18.82
C LYS A 53 7.84 -3.83 19.00
N THR A 54 7.30 -2.61 19.00
CA THR A 54 5.87 -2.37 19.23
C THR A 54 5.00 -2.91 18.10
N ASN A 55 3.74 -3.22 18.42
CA ASN A 55 2.74 -3.59 17.44
C ASN A 55 2.43 -2.42 16.49
N HIS A 56 2.45 -1.18 17.02
CA HIS A 56 2.30 0.00 16.20
C HIS A 56 3.32 0.05 15.06
N TRP A 57 4.63 -0.15 15.37
CA TRP A 57 5.68 -0.19 14.34
C TRP A 57 5.46 -1.34 13.35
N LYS A 58 5.22 -2.54 13.84
CA LYS A 58 5.03 -3.73 13.02
C LYS A 58 3.87 -3.57 12.03
N ASN A 59 2.76 -3.04 12.52
CA ASN A 59 1.57 -2.89 11.69
C ASN A 59 1.65 -1.71 10.72
N GLN A 60 2.32 -0.62 11.11
CA GLN A 60 2.46 0.54 10.23
C GLN A 60 3.50 0.35 9.12
N PHE A 61 4.63 -0.34 9.41
CA PHE A 61 5.79 -0.29 8.53
C PHE A 61 6.38 -1.66 8.17
N LEU A 62 5.93 -2.73 8.80
CA LEU A 62 6.36 -4.09 8.48
C LEU A 62 5.24 -4.93 7.86
N PHE A 63 4.03 -4.43 7.77
CA PHE A 63 2.90 -5.21 7.27
C PHE A 63 3.11 -5.69 5.82
N VAL A 64 3.89 -4.97 5.01
CA VAL A 64 4.26 -5.39 3.66
C VAL A 64 5.17 -6.62 3.69
N LYS A 65 5.96 -6.80 4.75
CA LYS A 65 6.78 -7.99 4.98
C LYS A 65 5.99 -9.13 5.63
N ASN A 66 5.11 -8.78 6.55
CA ASN A 66 4.27 -9.72 7.31
C ASN A 66 2.84 -9.56 6.83
N PHE A 67 2.53 -10.10 5.68
CA PHE A 67 1.31 -9.79 4.97
C PHE A 67 0.05 -9.89 5.80
N ILE A 68 -0.91 -9.13 5.38
CA ILE A 68 -2.26 -9.08 5.88
C ILE A 68 -2.98 -10.36 5.50
N SER A 69 -3.63 -10.99 6.46
CA SER A 69 -4.65 -11.99 6.19
C SER A 69 -5.92 -11.31 5.64
N ASN A 70 -6.89 -12.10 5.22
CA ASN A 70 -8.18 -11.58 4.77
C ASN A 70 -8.91 -10.69 5.78
N VAL A 71 -8.50 -10.69 7.05
CA VAL A 71 -9.15 -9.93 8.14
C VAL A 71 -8.24 -8.87 8.73
N GLY A 72 -7.01 -8.78 8.31
CA GLY A 72 -6.05 -7.83 8.85
C GLY A 72 -4.65 -8.36 8.89
N TYR A 73 -3.86 -7.92 9.83
CA TYR A 73 -2.43 -8.10 9.88
C TYR A 73 -2.04 -9.39 10.53
N ARG A 74 -1.04 -10.08 9.94
CA ARG A 74 -0.55 -11.31 10.52
C ARG A 74 0.94 -11.43 10.36
N ASP A 75 1.54 -12.02 11.37
CA ASP A 75 2.95 -12.31 11.40
C ASP A 75 3.25 -13.65 10.68
N ASN A 76 2.26 -14.51 10.59
CA ASN A 76 2.40 -15.82 9.97
C ASN A 76 2.16 -15.73 8.47
N LEU A 77 3.22 -15.84 7.72
CA LEU A 77 3.17 -16.03 6.28
C LEU A 77 2.95 -17.52 6.02
N VAL A 78 1.70 -17.89 5.82
CA VAL A 78 1.38 -19.18 5.21
C VAL A 78 1.84 -19.08 3.77
N ARG A 79 2.60 -20.05 3.30
CA ARG A 79 2.98 -20.19 1.89
C ARG A 79 1.96 -21.04 1.15
N ASN A 80 2.10 -21.12 -0.17
CA ASN A 80 1.23 -21.91 -1.05
C ASN A 80 -0.19 -21.34 -1.14
N PHE A 81 -0.32 -20.03 -1.23
CA PHE A 81 -1.61 -19.40 -1.50
C PHE A 81 -2.20 -19.91 -2.83
N GLU A 82 -3.46 -20.29 -2.78
CA GLU A 82 -4.21 -20.72 -3.98
C GLU A 82 -4.63 -19.52 -4.81
N ILE A 83 -4.87 -18.40 -4.13
CA ILE A 83 -5.33 -17.17 -4.74
C ILE A 83 -4.81 -15.96 -3.96
N VAL A 84 -4.36 -14.96 -4.68
CA VAL A 84 -4.01 -13.65 -4.11
C VAL A 84 -4.65 -12.55 -4.94
N ASN A 85 -4.92 -11.41 -4.33
CA ASN A 85 -5.26 -10.19 -5.06
C ASN A 85 -4.26 -9.09 -4.79
N LEU A 86 -3.99 -8.29 -5.80
CA LEU A 86 -3.28 -7.02 -5.74
C LEU A 86 -4.28 -5.87 -5.55
N GLY A 87 -3.83 -4.64 -5.69
CA GLY A 87 -4.67 -3.46 -5.83
C GLY A 87 -4.67 -2.50 -4.65
N SER A 88 -5.49 -1.46 -4.76
CA SER A 88 -5.60 -0.38 -3.78
C SER A 88 -6.80 -0.58 -2.82
N ASN A 89 -7.26 0.52 -2.21
CA ASN A 89 -8.36 0.51 -1.25
C ASN A 89 -9.60 -0.30 -1.68
N PRO A 90 -10.15 -0.18 -2.90
CA PRO A 90 -11.31 -0.98 -3.28
C PRO A 90 -11.02 -2.49 -3.25
N ALA A 91 -9.81 -2.91 -3.60
CA ALA A 91 -9.41 -4.31 -3.50
C ALA A 91 -9.20 -4.75 -2.05
N LEU A 92 -8.64 -3.86 -1.21
CA LEU A 92 -8.52 -4.11 0.24
C LEU A 92 -9.89 -4.37 0.87
N PHE A 93 -10.91 -3.60 0.48
CA PHE A 93 -12.29 -3.76 0.90
C PHE A 93 -13.14 -4.60 -0.07
N GLY A 94 -12.52 -5.27 -1.02
CA GLY A 94 -13.19 -6.13 -1.99
C GLY A 94 -13.15 -7.61 -1.59
N PHE A 95 -12.00 -8.10 -1.16
CA PHE A 95 -11.78 -9.52 -0.96
C PHE A 95 -11.74 -9.94 0.50
N PHE A 96 -12.34 -11.10 0.80
CA PHE A 96 -12.37 -11.72 2.11
C PHE A 96 -12.33 -13.26 1.99
N TYR A 97 -11.14 -13.83 2.09
CA TYR A 97 -10.91 -15.26 1.89
C TYR A 97 -11.16 -16.05 3.20
N GLU A 98 -12.32 -16.69 3.34
CA GLU A 98 -12.66 -17.52 4.51
C GLU A 98 -12.41 -19.02 4.27
N ASN A 99 -12.74 -19.51 3.08
CA ASN A 99 -12.83 -20.95 2.80
C ASN A 99 -11.73 -21.44 1.84
N ILE A 100 -10.75 -20.62 1.56
CA ILE A 100 -9.63 -20.93 0.66
C ILE A 100 -8.36 -20.35 1.23
N ASN A 101 -7.23 -20.99 0.95
CA ASN A 101 -5.93 -20.40 1.29
C ASN A 101 -5.62 -19.20 0.37
N GLY A 102 -6.27 -18.09 0.63
CA GLY A 102 -6.16 -16.83 -0.12
C GLY A 102 -5.58 -15.71 0.72
N GLN A 103 -4.94 -14.75 0.05
CA GLN A 103 -4.33 -13.60 0.70
C GLN A 103 -4.64 -12.31 -0.05
N ASN A 104 -5.06 -11.30 0.70
CA ASN A 104 -5.29 -9.96 0.16
C ASN A 104 -4.02 -9.11 0.30
N TRP A 105 -3.36 -8.81 -0.83
CA TRP A 105 -2.14 -8.02 -0.92
C TRP A 105 -2.39 -6.54 -1.24
N ALA A 106 -3.65 -6.14 -1.27
CA ALA A 106 -4.01 -4.75 -1.50
C ALA A 106 -3.67 -3.85 -0.30
N THR A 107 -3.25 -2.66 -0.59
CA THR A 107 -3.07 -1.61 0.43
C THR A 107 -3.58 -0.26 -0.06
N GLY A 108 -3.85 0.66 0.87
CA GLY A 108 -4.29 2.00 0.52
C GLY A 108 -3.34 2.72 -0.43
N SER A 109 -3.91 3.35 -1.44
CA SER A 109 -3.20 4.18 -2.42
C SER A 109 -2.17 3.44 -3.29
N GLN A 110 -2.30 2.14 -3.46
CA GLN A 110 -1.42 1.30 -4.27
C GLN A 110 -1.77 1.43 -5.76
N GLY A 111 -0.77 1.70 -6.58
CA GLY A 111 -0.90 1.76 -8.04
C GLY A 111 -0.23 0.56 -8.72
N PHE A 112 -0.41 0.39 -10.01
CA PHE A 112 0.15 -0.73 -10.79
C PHE A 112 1.66 -0.94 -10.65
N PRO A 113 2.52 0.08 -10.66
CA PRO A 113 3.95 -0.14 -10.45
C PRO A 113 4.24 -0.80 -9.12
N MET A 114 3.52 -0.41 -8.07
CA MET A 114 3.69 -1.00 -6.73
C MET A 114 3.09 -2.41 -6.66
N ASP A 115 1.95 -2.64 -7.30
CA ASP A 115 1.36 -3.97 -7.45
C ASP A 115 2.37 -4.95 -8.07
N PHE A 116 3.07 -4.50 -9.09
CA PHE A 116 4.08 -5.32 -9.76
C PHE A 116 5.30 -5.60 -8.87
N GLU A 117 5.78 -4.61 -8.10
CA GLU A 117 6.88 -4.83 -7.16
C GLU A 117 6.47 -5.83 -6.04
N ILE A 118 5.26 -5.72 -5.51
CA ILE A 118 4.71 -6.67 -4.53
C ILE A 118 4.65 -8.08 -5.13
N LEU A 119 4.12 -8.21 -6.33
CA LEU A 119 4.03 -9.48 -7.03
C LEU A 119 5.42 -10.10 -7.25
N LYS A 120 6.38 -9.33 -7.74
CA LYS A 120 7.77 -9.80 -7.95
C LYS A 120 8.42 -10.27 -6.65
N TYR A 121 8.17 -9.57 -5.56
CA TYR A 121 8.78 -9.91 -4.27
C TYR A 121 8.15 -11.15 -3.63
N TYR A 122 6.84 -11.30 -3.75
CA TYR A 122 6.08 -12.32 -3.04
C TYR A 122 5.55 -13.48 -3.89
N HIS A 123 5.85 -13.52 -5.20
CA HIS A 123 5.33 -14.59 -6.08
C HIS A 123 5.61 -16.00 -5.56
N SER A 124 6.75 -16.22 -4.89
CA SER A 124 7.13 -17.52 -4.31
C SER A 124 6.26 -17.99 -3.14
N TYR A 125 5.33 -17.13 -2.67
CA TYR A 125 4.34 -17.50 -1.67
C TYR A 125 3.05 -18.07 -2.28
N ILE A 126 2.89 -17.94 -3.60
CA ILE A 126 1.75 -18.47 -4.35
C ILE A 126 2.13 -19.89 -4.79
N LYS A 127 1.20 -20.84 -4.68
CA LYS A 127 1.41 -22.18 -5.20
C LYS A 127 1.53 -22.15 -6.72
N GLU A 128 2.20 -23.12 -7.28
CA GLU A 128 2.21 -23.34 -8.73
C GLU A 128 0.78 -23.50 -9.28
N GLY A 129 0.46 -22.79 -10.35
CA GLY A 129 -0.89 -22.72 -10.89
C GLY A 129 -1.88 -21.93 -10.04
N GLY A 130 -1.41 -21.22 -9.01
CA GLY A 130 -2.25 -20.34 -8.20
C GLY A 130 -2.72 -19.09 -8.93
N TYR A 131 -3.82 -18.53 -8.50
CA TYR A 131 -4.46 -17.37 -9.12
C TYR A 131 -3.88 -16.05 -8.59
N VAL A 132 -3.67 -15.11 -9.50
CA VAL A 132 -3.31 -13.71 -9.19
C VAL A 132 -4.41 -12.81 -9.74
N LEU A 133 -5.23 -12.26 -8.86
CA LEU A 133 -6.25 -11.28 -9.25
C LEU A 133 -5.60 -9.91 -9.40
N ILE A 134 -5.76 -9.31 -10.57
CA ILE A 134 -5.27 -7.97 -10.90
C ILE A 134 -6.46 -7.02 -11.02
N PRO A 135 -6.78 -6.29 -9.94
CA PRO A 135 -7.95 -5.42 -9.92
C PRO A 135 -7.76 -4.17 -10.78
N ILE A 136 -8.78 -3.89 -11.58
CA ILE A 136 -8.88 -2.66 -12.37
C ILE A 136 -9.89 -1.73 -11.70
N MET A 137 -9.44 -0.52 -11.38
CA MET A 137 -10.24 0.57 -10.85
C MET A 137 -10.57 1.58 -11.95
N PRO A 138 -11.53 2.48 -11.77
CA PRO A 138 -11.92 3.46 -12.78
C PRO A 138 -10.77 4.24 -13.43
N PHE A 139 -9.71 4.53 -12.65
CA PHE A 139 -8.57 5.32 -13.10
C PHE A 139 -7.25 4.52 -13.13
N SER A 140 -7.30 3.19 -13.11
CA SER A 140 -6.10 2.33 -13.15
C SER A 140 -5.22 2.61 -14.36
N SER A 141 -5.84 2.89 -15.51
CA SER A 141 -5.14 3.18 -16.78
C SER A 141 -4.19 4.38 -16.71
N ILE A 142 -4.49 5.36 -15.85
CA ILE A 142 -3.71 6.60 -15.70
C ILE A 142 -3.17 6.81 -14.28
N SER A 143 -3.23 5.80 -13.44
CA SER A 143 -2.84 5.90 -12.01
C SER A 143 -1.40 6.39 -11.81
N ASN A 144 -0.51 6.10 -12.75
CA ASN A 144 0.88 6.54 -12.72
C ASN A 144 1.03 8.08 -12.77
N PHE A 145 0.02 8.81 -13.24
CA PHE A 145 0.00 10.26 -13.18
C PHE A 145 0.13 10.77 -11.74
N LEU A 146 -0.53 10.13 -10.80
CA LEU A 146 -0.53 10.53 -9.40
C LEU A 146 0.88 10.47 -8.78
N GLU A 147 1.74 9.58 -9.27
CA GLU A 147 3.14 9.49 -8.82
C GLU A 147 3.97 10.72 -9.22
N THR A 148 3.55 11.46 -10.23
CA THR A 148 4.21 12.69 -10.67
C THR A 148 3.78 13.92 -9.87
N CYS A 149 2.68 13.84 -9.15
CA CYS A 149 2.16 14.93 -8.35
C CYS A 149 3.05 15.17 -7.12
N LYS A 150 3.42 16.43 -6.88
CA LYS A 150 4.21 16.78 -5.69
C LYS A 150 3.45 16.34 -4.43
N ASN A 151 4.15 15.60 -3.57
CA ASN A 151 3.65 15.13 -2.27
C ASN A 151 2.46 14.15 -2.31
N TYR A 152 2.13 13.58 -3.46
CA TYR A 152 1.09 12.56 -3.51
C TYR A 152 1.46 11.36 -2.63
N TRP A 153 2.70 10.87 -2.77
CA TRP A 153 3.25 9.84 -1.88
C TRP A 153 4.08 10.50 -0.78
N SER A 154 3.60 10.39 0.45
CA SER A 154 4.38 10.82 1.61
C SER A 154 5.58 9.90 1.86
N ASP A 155 6.58 10.40 2.61
CA ASP A 155 7.68 9.55 3.10
C ASP A 155 7.15 8.27 3.80
N ASN A 156 6.00 8.36 4.49
CA ASN A 156 5.38 7.23 5.18
C ASN A 156 4.88 6.15 4.22
N TYR A 157 4.39 6.52 3.04
CA TYR A 157 4.00 5.57 2.01
C TYR A 157 5.22 4.76 1.55
N TYR A 158 6.30 5.43 1.17
CA TYR A 158 7.51 4.75 0.73
C TYR A 158 8.18 3.94 1.83
N MET A 159 8.07 4.36 3.12
CA MET A 159 8.57 3.58 4.25
C MET A 159 7.96 2.18 4.31
N LYS A 160 6.72 1.99 3.88
CA LYS A 160 6.06 0.68 3.82
C LYS A 160 6.68 -0.24 2.77
N PHE A 161 7.05 0.30 1.62
CA PHE A 161 7.45 -0.47 0.44
C PHE A 161 8.96 -0.56 0.21
N ILE A 162 9.76 0.30 0.85
CA ILE A 162 11.19 0.44 0.56
C ILE A 162 11.99 -0.87 0.72
N LYS A 163 11.48 -1.82 1.52
CA LYS A 163 12.13 -3.11 1.76
C LYS A 163 11.88 -4.14 0.66
N ILE A 164 10.84 -3.95 -0.12
CA ILE A 164 10.47 -4.84 -1.22
C ILE A 164 10.91 -4.29 -2.57
N LEU A 165 11.16 -2.98 -2.65
CA LEU A 165 11.64 -2.37 -3.88
C LEU A 165 13.06 -2.84 -4.18
N ASP A 166 13.32 -3.16 -5.45
CA ASP A 166 14.68 -3.32 -5.93
C ASP A 166 15.47 -2.02 -5.72
N TYR A 167 16.76 -2.15 -5.41
CA TYR A 167 17.62 -1.01 -5.12
C TYR A 167 17.62 0.04 -6.24
N SER A 168 17.57 -0.39 -7.49
CA SER A 168 17.50 0.49 -8.66
C SER A 168 16.23 1.35 -8.68
N GLN A 169 15.10 0.79 -8.27
CA GLN A 169 13.82 1.47 -8.16
C GLN A 169 13.76 2.35 -6.91
N ALA A 170 14.16 1.79 -5.78
CA ALA A 170 14.17 2.51 -4.52
C ALA A 170 15.03 3.78 -4.57
N LYS A 171 16.19 3.74 -5.25
CA LYS A 171 17.10 4.88 -5.40
C LYS A 171 16.49 6.05 -6.18
N LYS A 172 15.49 5.81 -7.02
CA LYS A 172 14.75 6.85 -7.75
C LYS A 172 13.80 7.66 -6.86
N ILE A 173 13.49 7.13 -5.68
CA ILE A 173 12.59 7.81 -4.74
C ILE A 173 13.27 9.05 -4.19
N LYS A 174 12.62 10.19 -4.33
CA LYS A 174 13.08 11.42 -3.68
C LYS A 174 13.22 11.19 -2.17
N ASN A 175 14.30 11.66 -1.58
CA ASN A 175 14.59 11.47 -0.15
C ASN A 175 14.87 10.01 0.29
N PHE A 176 15.26 9.11 -0.62
CA PHE A 176 15.54 7.72 -0.33
C PHE A 176 16.37 7.51 0.96
N TYR A 177 17.53 8.18 1.08
CA TYR A 177 18.39 8.05 2.26
C TYR A 177 17.72 8.56 3.55
N LYS A 178 16.95 9.65 3.46
CA LYS A 178 16.16 10.16 4.59
C LYS A 178 15.10 9.16 5.04
N ILE A 179 14.44 8.51 4.07
CA ILE A 179 13.46 7.47 4.37
C ILE A 179 14.12 6.28 5.05
N GLN A 180 15.29 5.83 4.56
CA GLN A 180 16.05 4.76 5.22
C GLN A 180 16.43 5.13 6.66
N LEU A 181 16.88 6.37 6.89
CA LEU A 181 17.20 6.85 8.24
C LEU A 181 15.95 6.88 9.13
N LYS A 182 14.82 7.35 8.62
CA LYS A 182 13.54 7.32 9.35
C LYS A 182 13.12 5.88 9.69
N MET A 183 13.29 4.93 8.77
CA MET A 183 13.02 3.52 9.02
C MET A 183 13.94 2.93 10.11
N ARG A 184 15.17 3.38 10.15
CA ARG A 184 16.17 2.88 11.11
C ARG A 184 16.06 3.54 12.48
N TYR A 185 15.69 4.83 12.51
CA TYR A 185 15.66 5.66 13.72
C TYR A 185 14.35 6.47 13.82
N PRO A 186 13.16 5.83 13.78
CA PRO A 186 11.89 6.52 13.71
C PRO A 186 11.64 7.47 14.88
N VAL A 187 12.02 7.10 16.11
CA VAL A 187 11.86 7.91 17.32
C VAL A 187 12.70 9.19 17.26
N PHE A 188 13.88 9.14 16.66
CA PHE A 188 14.72 10.33 16.46
C PHE A 188 14.05 11.38 15.57
N PHE A 189 13.37 10.94 14.52
CA PHE A 189 12.66 11.83 13.59
C PHE A 189 11.26 12.24 14.08
N ASN A 190 10.66 11.46 14.95
CA ASN A 190 9.34 11.74 15.53
C ASN A 190 9.28 11.27 17.00
N PRO A 191 9.66 12.13 17.97
CA PRO A 191 9.64 11.78 19.39
C PRO A 191 8.25 11.39 19.93
N LYS A 192 7.15 11.82 19.27
CA LYS A 192 5.79 11.42 19.65
C LYS A 192 5.56 9.92 19.60
N LEU A 193 6.38 9.19 18.85
CA LEU A 193 6.30 7.73 18.77
C LEU A 193 6.67 7.03 20.09
N ILE A 194 7.31 7.73 21.04
CA ILE A 194 7.58 7.23 22.39
C ILE A 194 6.27 6.84 23.09
N TYR A 195 5.17 7.53 22.81
CA TYR A 195 3.85 7.20 23.33
C TYR A 195 3.49 5.72 23.10
N PHE A 196 3.78 5.19 21.91
CA PHE A 196 3.46 3.80 21.54
C PHE A 196 4.36 2.76 22.20
N ILE A 197 5.47 3.15 22.86
CA ILE A 197 6.27 2.22 23.66
C ILE A 197 5.51 1.84 24.93
N PHE A 198 4.77 2.79 25.49
CA PHE A 198 4.02 2.61 26.74
C PHE A 198 2.53 2.28 26.50
N HIS A 199 2.01 2.63 25.33
CA HIS A 199 0.62 2.43 24.92
C HIS A 199 0.61 1.68 23.59
N ASP A 200 1.11 0.44 23.60
CA ASP A 200 1.24 -0.38 22.39
C ASP A 200 -0.13 -0.94 22.01
N VAL A 201 -0.88 -0.17 21.24
CA VAL A 201 -2.23 -0.52 20.79
C VAL A 201 -2.14 -1.32 19.50
N LEU A 202 -2.93 -2.39 19.42
CA LEU A 202 -3.17 -3.07 18.16
C LEU A 202 -3.85 -2.10 17.16
N PRO A 203 -3.52 -2.22 15.87
CA PRO A 203 -4.17 -1.38 14.87
C PRO A 203 -5.68 -1.59 14.88
N ASP A 204 -6.39 -0.52 14.67
CA ASP A 204 -7.83 -0.56 14.54
C ASP A 204 -8.25 -1.19 13.22
N ASN A 205 -8.62 -2.46 13.28
CA ASN A 205 -9.11 -3.22 12.13
C ASN A 205 -10.64 -3.17 11.98
N ARG A 206 -11.34 -2.39 12.82
CA ARG A 206 -12.81 -2.34 12.83
C ARG A 206 -13.38 -2.02 11.46
N LEU A 207 -12.76 -1.11 10.71
CA LEU A 207 -13.20 -0.78 9.36
C LEU A 207 -13.11 -1.96 8.38
N LEU A 208 -12.09 -2.82 8.53
CA LEU A 208 -11.90 -3.98 7.65
C LEU A 208 -12.89 -5.11 7.92
N ILE A 209 -13.49 -5.15 9.11
CA ILE A 209 -14.46 -6.16 9.51
C ILE A 209 -15.85 -5.56 9.80
N ALA A 210 -16.03 -4.25 9.54
CA ALA A 210 -17.30 -3.59 9.78
C ALA A 210 -18.34 -4.04 8.77
N ASP A 211 -19.52 -4.41 9.28
CA ASP A 211 -20.69 -4.74 8.48
C ASP A 211 -21.69 -3.55 8.46
N GLN A 212 -21.17 -2.36 8.69
CA GLN A 212 -21.96 -1.14 8.59
C GLN A 212 -22.26 -0.86 7.12
N ASN A 213 -23.47 -0.44 6.85
CA ASN A 213 -23.91 0.01 5.55
C ASN A 213 -24.28 1.50 5.59
N MET A 214 -24.05 2.18 4.48
CA MET A 214 -24.55 3.54 4.28
C MET A 214 -25.98 3.51 3.76
N GLN A 215 -26.78 4.48 4.19
CA GLN A 215 -28.10 4.68 3.63
C GLN A 215 -28.02 5.21 2.17
N ALA A 216 -29.08 5.05 1.41
CA ALA A 216 -29.13 5.46 0.00
C ALA A 216 -28.68 6.91 -0.24
N ALA A 217 -29.17 7.85 0.57
CA ALA A 217 -28.81 9.27 0.46
C ALA A 217 -27.32 9.53 0.78
N GLU A 218 -26.75 8.78 1.73
CA GLU A 218 -25.34 8.88 2.09
C GLU A 218 -24.45 8.31 0.97
N LEU A 219 -24.86 7.21 0.33
CA LEU A 219 -24.16 6.62 -0.82
C LEU A 219 -24.16 7.56 -2.03
N GLU A 220 -25.27 8.24 -2.29
CA GLU A 220 -25.37 9.24 -3.37
C GLU A 220 -24.43 10.44 -3.10
N TYR A 221 -24.44 10.96 -1.88
CA TYR A 221 -23.55 12.04 -1.49
C TYR A 221 -22.07 11.61 -1.60
N ASP A 222 -21.75 10.42 -1.11
CA ASP A 222 -20.40 9.85 -1.15
C ASP A 222 -19.92 9.63 -2.61
N ALA A 223 -20.80 9.17 -3.51
CA ALA A 223 -20.49 9.02 -4.92
C ALA A 223 -20.08 10.35 -5.57
N LYS A 224 -20.87 11.39 -5.39
CA LYS A 224 -20.57 12.75 -5.88
C LYS A 224 -19.26 13.30 -5.28
N ARG A 225 -19.02 13.02 -4.01
CA ARG A 225 -17.77 13.40 -3.32
C ARG A 225 -16.54 12.72 -3.94
N TRP A 226 -16.63 11.44 -4.29
CA TRP A 226 -15.55 10.71 -4.96
C TRP A 226 -15.24 11.29 -6.33
N ILE A 227 -16.26 11.51 -7.17
CA ILE A 227 -16.05 12.12 -8.48
C ILE A 227 -15.37 13.49 -8.37
N LYS A 228 -15.87 14.35 -7.48
CA LYS A 228 -15.25 15.66 -7.23
C LYS A 228 -13.80 15.55 -6.76
N SER A 229 -13.50 14.57 -5.90
CA SER A 229 -12.16 14.33 -5.41
C SER A 229 -11.22 13.89 -6.55
N TRP A 230 -11.63 12.95 -7.39
CA TRP A 230 -10.83 12.48 -8.52
C TRP A 230 -10.62 13.58 -9.57
N MET A 231 -11.66 14.36 -9.91
CA MET A 231 -11.51 15.51 -10.80
C MET A 231 -10.42 16.48 -10.29
N LYS A 232 -10.42 16.74 -8.99
CA LYS A 232 -9.39 17.58 -8.34
C LYS A 232 -8.01 16.92 -8.35
N GLU A 233 -7.90 15.65 -7.98
CA GLU A 233 -6.64 14.90 -7.93
C GLU A 233 -5.94 14.88 -9.30
N PHE A 234 -6.70 14.60 -10.35
CA PHE A 234 -6.17 14.58 -11.71
C PHE A 234 -6.09 15.97 -12.35
N SER A 235 -6.59 17.02 -11.67
CA SER A 235 -6.64 18.38 -12.19
C SER A 235 -7.33 18.46 -13.55
N VAL A 236 -8.56 17.91 -13.61
CA VAL A 236 -9.46 17.89 -14.76
C VAL A 236 -10.80 18.52 -14.41
N THR A 237 -11.53 18.97 -15.42
CA THR A 237 -12.83 19.65 -15.24
C THR A 237 -13.99 18.84 -15.80
N LYS A 238 -13.73 17.97 -16.76
CA LYS A 238 -14.71 17.11 -17.42
C LYS A 238 -14.12 15.74 -17.73
N TYR A 239 -14.96 14.75 -18.04
CA TYR A 239 -14.54 13.38 -18.28
C TYR A 239 -13.62 13.24 -19.50
N GLU A 240 -13.87 14.03 -20.56
CA GLU A 240 -13.08 13.98 -21.78
C GLU A 240 -11.60 14.33 -21.54
N ASP A 241 -11.32 15.11 -20.51
CA ASP A 241 -9.93 15.46 -20.15
C ASP A 241 -9.11 14.22 -19.78
N PHE A 242 -9.72 13.13 -19.27
CA PHE A 242 -9.01 11.92 -18.84
C PHE A 242 -8.34 11.14 -19.99
N TRP A 243 -8.81 11.31 -21.21
CA TRP A 243 -8.17 10.72 -22.41
C TRP A 243 -7.60 11.78 -23.36
N GLY A 244 -7.41 12.99 -22.85
CA GLY A 244 -6.70 14.06 -23.55
C GLY A 244 -5.18 13.85 -23.55
N GLU A 245 -4.46 14.68 -24.32
CA GLU A 245 -3.00 14.59 -24.53
C GLU A 245 -2.20 14.51 -23.23
N LYS A 246 -2.65 15.20 -22.17
CA LYS A 246 -2.04 15.17 -20.85
C LYS A 246 -1.82 13.76 -20.31
N PHE A 247 -2.74 12.84 -20.60
CA PHE A 247 -2.74 11.50 -20.00
C PHE A 247 -2.28 10.40 -20.94
N ILE A 248 -2.04 10.65 -22.22
CA ILE A 248 -1.65 9.64 -23.22
C ILE A 248 -0.46 8.78 -22.73
N LYS A 249 0.62 9.44 -22.31
CA LYS A 249 1.83 8.72 -21.83
C LYS A 249 1.58 7.88 -20.58
N PHE A 250 0.68 8.34 -19.70
CA PHE A 250 0.33 7.61 -18.49
C PHE A 250 -0.56 6.42 -18.82
N TYR A 251 -1.45 6.57 -19.76
CA TYR A 251 -2.29 5.49 -20.27
C TYR A 251 -1.45 4.40 -20.95
N GLU A 252 -0.54 4.77 -21.84
CA GLU A 252 0.41 3.84 -22.48
C GLU A 252 1.26 3.11 -21.43
N SER A 253 1.74 3.83 -20.42
CA SER A 253 2.47 3.24 -19.31
C SER A 253 1.60 2.29 -18.48
N GLY A 254 0.33 2.63 -18.26
CA GLY A 254 -0.63 1.76 -17.59
C GLY A 254 -0.86 0.45 -18.36
N VAL A 255 -1.08 0.54 -19.68
CA VAL A 255 -1.23 -0.61 -20.58
C VAL A 255 0.01 -1.51 -20.49
N LYS A 256 1.21 -0.92 -20.60
CA LYS A 256 2.46 -1.64 -20.48
C LYS A 256 2.60 -2.36 -19.13
N ASN A 257 2.34 -1.67 -18.03
CA ASN A 257 2.46 -2.25 -16.69
C ASN A 257 1.50 -3.44 -16.50
N LEU A 258 0.26 -3.34 -16.95
CA LEU A 258 -0.71 -4.44 -16.87
C LEU A 258 -0.28 -5.63 -17.73
N SER A 259 0.18 -5.38 -18.96
CA SER A 259 0.70 -6.42 -19.85
C SER A 259 1.93 -7.12 -19.24
N GLU A 260 2.88 -6.37 -18.67
CA GLU A 260 4.06 -6.93 -18.02
C GLU A 260 3.71 -7.76 -16.77
N MET A 261 2.70 -7.36 -15.98
CA MET A 261 2.21 -8.16 -14.85
C MET A 261 1.60 -9.50 -15.32
N ILE A 262 0.82 -9.46 -16.40
CA ILE A 262 0.23 -10.67 -17.01
C ILE A 262 1.35 -11.61 -17.48
N ASP A 263 2.29 -11.10 -18.27
CA ASP A 263 3.41 -11.88 -18.80
C ASP A 263 4.27 -12.48 -17.68
N TYR A 264 4.50 -11.71 -16.61
CA TYR A 264 5.25 -12.19 -15.45
C TYR A 264 4.54 -13.35 -14.75
N CYS A 265 3.22 -13.24 -14.55
CA CYS A 265 2.43 -14.33 -13.96
C CYS A 265 2.52 -15.60 -14.81
N LEU A 266 2.30 -15.50 -16.13
CA LEU A 266 2.34 -16.61 -17.05
C LEU A 266 3.73 -17.27 -17.09
N TYR A 267 4.78 -16.48 -17.12
CA TYR A 267 6.18 -16.95 -17.06
C TYR A 267 6.46 -17.75 -15.76
N ARG A 268 5.78 -17.43 -14.67
CA ARG A 268 5.91 -18.09 -13.37
C ARG A 268 4.90 -19.24 -13.15
N ASN A 269 4.23 -19.72 -14.19
CA ASN A 269 3.17 -20.73 -14.10
C ASN A 269 2.04 -20.33 -13.15
N LEU A 270 1.77 -19.01 -12.99
CA LEU A 270 0.63 -18.49 -12.26
C LEU A 270 -0.53 -18.20 -13.21
N LYS A 271 -1.74 -18.13 -12.68
CA LYS A 271 -2.96 -17.82 -13.43
C LYS A 271 -3.41 -16.40 -13.19
N PRO A 272 -2.98 -15.41 -14.01
CA PRO A 272 -3.46 -14.05 -13.87
C PRO A 272 -4.93 -13.95 -14.29
N VAL A 273 -5.71 -13.19 -13.52
CA VAL A 273 -7.10 -12.86 -13.79
C VAL A 273 -7.28 -11.37 -13.63
N ILE A 274 -7.68 -10.71 -14.71
CA ILE A 274 -8.06 -9.29 -14.63
C ILE A 274 -9.47 -9.25 -14.03
N ILE A 275 -9.69 -8.35 -13.07
CA ILE A 275 -10.96 -8.28 -12.38
C ILE A 275 -11.33 -6.83 -12.07
N THR A 276 -12.60 -6.47 -12.25
CA THR A 276 -13.14 -5.23 -11.69
C THR A 276 -13.90 -5.54 -10.40
N ILE A 277 -13.87 -4.61 -9.45
CA ILE A 277 -14.54 -4.74 -8.17
C ILE A 277 -15.87 -4.00 -8.23
N PRO A 278 -16.95 -4.55 -7.65
CA PRO A 278 -18.23 -3.88 -7.61
C PRO A 278 -18.16 -2.50 -6.96
N ILE A 279 -18.86 -1.56 -7.54
CA ILE A 279 -19.14 -0.24 -6.97
C ILE A 279 -20.63 -0.08 -6.79
N SER A 280 -21.06 0.80 -5.90
CA SER A 280 -22.49 1.04 -5.69
C SER A 280 -23.15 1.56 -6.96
N SER A 281 -24.43 1.29 -7.13
CA SER A 281 -25.22 1.84 -8.26
C SER A 281 -25.23 3.36 -8.29
N TYR A 282 -25.06 4.01 -7.14
CA TYR A 282 -24.95 5.46 -7.03
C TYR A 282 -23.65 5.99 -7.66
N LEU A 283 -22.52 5.33 -7.41
CA LEU A 283 -21.26 5.71 -8.03
C LEU A 283 -21.22 5.28 -9.51
N ALA A 284 -21.81 4.14 -9.84
CA ALA A 284 -21.89 3.65 -11.21
C ALA A 284 -22.60 4.64 -12.16
N LYS A 285 -23.64 5.32 -11.70
CA LYS A 285 -24.39 6.32 -12.46
C LYS A 285 -23.57 7.57 -12.79
N GLU A 286 -22.57 7.88 -12.00
CA GLU A 286 -21.69 9.03 -12.20
C GLU A 286 -20.73 8.85 -13.39
N PHE A 287 -20.45 7.61 -13.82
CA PHE A 287 -19.56 7.33 -14.94
C PHE A 287 -20.32 7.26 -16.26
N THR A 288 -19.88 8.04 -17.25
CA THR A 288 -20.44 7.99 -18.60
C THR A 288 -20.08 6.66 -19.29
N SER A 289 -20.89 6.25 -20.28
CA SER A 289 -20.58 5.07 -21.10
C SER A 289 -19.25 5.21 -21.84
N GLU A 290 -18.94 6.41 -22.31
CA GLU A 290 -17.66 6.69 -22.97
C GLU A 290 -16.47 6.55 -22.01
N PHE A 291 -16.60 7.05 -20.77
CA PHE A 291 -15.57 6.85 -19.75
C PHE A 291 -15.32 5.36 -19.49
N ARG A 292 -16.39 4.57 -19.33
CA ARG A 292 -16.29 3.12 -19.12
C ARG A 292 -15.58 2.44 -20.30
N GLN A 293 -15.96 2.82 -21.52
CA GLN A 293 -15.34 2.27 -22.73
C GLN A 293 -13.85 2.60 -22.78
N LYS A 294 -13.49 3.88 -22.68
CA LYS A 294 -12.09 4.36 -22.83
C LYS A 294 -11.18 3.91 -21.68
N MET A 295 -11.61 4.12 -20.44
CA MET A 295 -10.74 3.98 -19.28
C MET A 295 -10.68 2.57 -18.72
N ILE A 296 -11.64 1.71 -19.07
CA ILE A 296 -11.73 0.32 -18.56
C ILE A 296 -11.65 -0.67 -19.72
N THR A 297 -12.63 -0.68 -20.61
CA THR A 297 -12.76 -1.72 -21.64
C THR A 297 -11.61 -1.67 -22.65
N ASP A 298 -11.35 -0.52 -23.25
CA ASP A 298 -10.28 -0.34 -24.24
C ASP A 298 -8.90 -0.56 -23.58
N PHE A 299 -8.73 -0.06 -22.35
CA PHE A 299 -7.52 -0.24 -21.57
C PHE A 299 -7.19 -1.72 -21.36
N ILE A 300 -8.18 -2.50 -20.88
CA ILE A 300 -8.02 -3.94 -20.67
C ILE A 300 -7.74 -4.63 -21.99
N LYS A 301 -8.50 -4.32 -23.05
CA LYS A 301 -8.32 -4.91 -24.37
C LYS A 301 -6.92 -4.68 -24.93
N MET A 302 -6.36 -3.48 -24.75
CA MET A 302 -5.00 -3.16 -25.21
C MET A 302 -3.93 -3.90 -24.41
N ALA A 303 -4.11 -4.07 -23.10
CA ALA A 303 -3.13 -4.72 -22.24
C ALA A 303 -3.22 -6.25 -22.26
N ASN A 304 -4.41 -6.80 -22.45
CA ASN A 304 -4.69 -8.23 -22.36
C ASN A 304 -4.48 -8.97 -23.71
N VAL A 305 -3.33 -8.78 -24.33
CA VAL A 305 -2.96 -9.43 -25.60
C VAL A 305 -2.88 -10.96 -25.48
N LYS A 306 -2.61 -11.47 -24.27
CA LYS A 306 -2.56 -12.91 -23.96
C LYS A 306 -3.94 -13.53 -23.73
N ASN A 307 -4.99 -12.72 -23.79
CA ASN A 307 -6.38 -13.15 -23.60
C ASN A 307 -6.61 -13.95 -22.31
N VAL A 308 -6.00 -13.47 -21.20
CA VAL A 308 -6.27 -14.07 -19.88
C VAL A 308 -7.69 -13.73 -19.43
N LYS A 309 -8.22 -14.53 -18.50
CA LYS A 309 -9.59 -14.38 -18.01
C LYS A 309 -9.82 -12.97 -17.48
N PHE A 310 -10.90 -12.35 -17.90
CA PHE A 310 -11.41 -11.08 -17.38
C PHE A 310 -12.76 -11.30 -16.73
N LEU A 311 -12.91 -10.84 -15.49
CA LEU A 311 -14.16 -10.89 -14.71
C LEU A 311 -14.59 -9.45 -14.43
N ASP A 312 -15.69 -9.03 -15.07
CA ASP A 312 -16.21 -7.68 -14.90
C ASP A 312 -17.41 -7.67 -13.92
N TYR A 313 -17.16 -7.06 -12.75
CA TYR A 313 -18.19 -6.92 -11.71
C TYR A 313 -18.47 -5.45 -11.35
N MET A 314 -17.76 -4.48 -11.98
CA MET A 314 -17.85 -3.09 -11.54
C MET A 314 -19.28 -2.55 -11.60
N PHE A 315 -20.03 -2.95 -12.62
CA PHE A 315 -21.39 -2.49 -12.85
C PHE A 315 -22.40 -3.65 -12.79
N ASP A 316 -22.03 -4.73 -12.15
CA ASP A 316 -22.86 -5.92 -12.05
C ASP A 316 -24.02 -5.72 -11.07
N GLU A 317 -25.24 -5.83 -11.56
CA GLU A 317 -26.46 -5.59 -10.79
C GLU A 317 -26.61 -6.52 -9.58
N ARG A 318 -25.98 -7.71 -9.59
CA ARG A 318 -25.95 -8.64 -8.44
C ARG A 318 -25.37 -8.01 -7.18
N PHE A 319 -24.48 -7.02 -7.35
CA PHE A 319 -23.82 -6.29 -6.27
C PHE A 319 -24.32 -4.85 -6.10
N SER A 320 -25.41 -4.46 -6.76
CA SER A 320 -25.91 -3.08 -6.72
C SER A 320 -26.62 -2.69 -5.41
N LYS A 321 -26.90 -3.65 -4.53
CA LYS A 321 -27.68 -3.45 -3.29
C LYS A 321 -26.92 -2.59 -2.30
N PRO A 322 -27.53 -1.50 -1.77
CA PRO A 322 -26.89 -0.61 -0.81
C PRO A 322 -26.34 -1.32 0.44
N GLU A 323 -27.01 -2.40 0.89
CA GLU A 323 -26.64 -3.17 2.06
C GLU A 323 -25.26 -3.85 1.96
N LEU A 324 -24.71 -3.92 0.75
CA LEU A 324 -23.37 -4.51 0.52
C LEU A 324 -22.23 -3.48 0.65
N PHE A 325 -22.54 -2.22 0.90
CA PHE A 325 -21.57 -1.12 0.85
C PHE A 325 -21.46 -0.36 2.18
N ASN A 326 -20.22 -0.06 2.56
CA ASN A 326 -19.93 0.87 3.63
C ASN A 326 -19.47 2.26 3.10
N GLY A 327 -19.50 2.45 1.80
CA GLY A 327 -19.20 3.64 1.03
C GLY A 327 -19.48 3.38 -0.43
N SER A 328 -19.76 4.40 -1.23
CA SER A 328 -20.13 4.21 -2.63
C SER A 328 -19.07 3.44 -3.46
N PHE A 329 -17.84 3.41 -2.97
CA PHE A 329 -16.68 2.77 -3.60
C PHE A 329 -16.14 1.55 -2.83
N PHE A 330 -16.70 1.21 -1.66
CA PHE A 330 -16.18 0.15 -0.80
C PHE A 330 -17.28 -0.79 -0.33
N LEU A 331 -17.03 -2.09 -0.48
CA LEU A 331 -17.88 -3.12 0.08
C LEU A 331 -17.71 -3.17 1.62
N ASN A 332 -18.80 -3.41 2.33
CA ASN A 332 -18.76 -3.81 3.74
C ASN A 332 -18.37 -5.29 3.87
N LEU A 333 -18.33 -5.84 5.08
CA LEU A 333 -17.90 -7.22 5.30
C LEU A 333 -18.82 -8.22 4.58
N SER A 334 -20.13 -8.05 4.65
CA SER A 334 -21.10 -8.90 3.95
C SER A 334 -20.92 -8.83 2.43
N GLY A 335 -20.74 -7.61 1.89
CA GLY A 335 -20.47 -7.41 0.46
C GLY A 335 -19.19 -8.09 0.01
N ARG A 336 -18.12 -8.01 0.80
CA ARG A 336 -16.83 -8.67 0.53
C ARG A 336 -16.98 -10.19 0.48
N LYS A 337 -17.71 -10.79 1.42
CA LYS A 337 -17.97 -12.23 1.45
C LYS A 337 -18.74 -12.69 0.23
N VAL A 338 -19.85 -12.00 -0.08
CA VAL A 338 -20.67 -12.30 -1.26
C VAL A 338 -19.86 -12.19 -2.55
N PHE A 339 -19.10 -11.10 -2.71
CA PHE A 339 -18.27 -10.87 -3.87
C PHE A 339 -17.16 -11.91 -4.01
N THR A 340 -16.41 -12.17 -2.94
CA THR A 340 -15.31 -13.15 -2.96
C THR A 340 -15.83 -14.54 -3.32
N ASN A 341 -16.94 -14.98 -2.72
CA ASN A 341 -17.55 -16.28 -3.03
C ASN A 341 -17.99 -16.38 -4.50
N GLN A 342 -18.50 -15.29 -5.07
CA GLN A 342 -18.85 -15.28 -6.49
C GLN A 342 -17.60 -15.39 -7.37
N VAL A 343 -16.53 -14.66 -7.04
CA VAL A 343 -15.25 -14.75 -7.76
C VAL A 343 -14.70 -16.19 -7.72
N LEU A 344 -14.69 -16.80 -6.55
CA LEU A 344 -14.22 -18.18 -6.40
C LEU A 344 -15.04 -19.14 -7.26
N LYS A 345 -16.38 -19.04 -7.22
CA LYS A 345 -17.28 -19.83 -8.06
C LYS A 345 -16.98 -19.64 -9.55
N ASP A 346 -16.78 -18.40 -10.02
CA ASP A 346 -16.52 -18.12 -11.43
C ASP A 346 -15.11 -18.56 -11.87
N LEU A 347 -14.21 -18.83 -10.90
CA LEU A 347 -12.90 -19.44 -11.12
C LEU A 347 -12.90 -20.98 -11.00
N GLY A 348 -13.98 -21.58 -10.51
CA GLY A 348 -14.08 -23.03 -10.26
C GLY A 348 -13.32 -23.46 -9.00
N LEU A 349 -13.29 -22.62 -7.98
CA LEU A 349 -12.64 -22.83 -6.69
C LEU A 349 -13.65 -23.07 -5.58
#